data_54b2bd39c70eb2a950ba313c3df49217
#
_entry.id   54b2bd39c70eb2a950ba313c3df49217
#
_cell.length_a   1.000
_cell.length_b   1.000
_cell.length_c   1.000
_cell.angle_alpha   90.00
_cell.angle_beta   90.00
_cell.angle_gamma   90.00
#
_symmetry.space_group_name_H-M   'P 1'
#
loop_
_entity.id
_entity.type
_entity.pdbx_description
1 polymer ?
#
loop_
_entity_poly.entity_id
_entity_poly.type
_entity_poly.pdbx_seq_one_letter_code
_entity_poly.pdbx_strand_id
1 'polypeptide(L)'
;MINKNELTYFKKLKLKQIREKVKLIKDQLTNDEKKVITYSKNFTMSLSNYCVNQCGYCFYNFKIPKQNSENNVILLSNEQITSLIQKALQNNCKEALLMSGERPGNFPEVQNELEKRNYLDFIEFVKDICTYLLDLKILPHTNLGFLTYDELKDLKKYNASMGLMLESTSMKLFEKGGVHENSSGKLPKKRVEHIKNAGKLKIPFTTGLLLGIGESIEDVIEDLFLIKEINNEYGHIQEVIIQNFMTKEFIPYQPKKPISIEKMLKIVGFARIIFENEIALQVPPNLIVGFEREFIDMGVEDFGGISPFTIDYINPENCWPKINDLRKICKEKGYILKERLPIYSKFISKEGFCSENIKKVIYNINLDDKYSAL
;
A
#
# COMPACT_ATOMS: atom_id res chain seq x y z
N MET A 1 17.85 10.23 -12.95
CA MET A 1 18.69 10.04 -11.71
C MET A 1 19.00 11.40 -11.09
N ILE A 2 18.78 11.52 -9.78
CA ILE A 2 19.10 12.75 -9.03
C ILE A 2 20.59 13.11 -9.16
N ASN A 3 20.91 14.38 -9.31
CA ASN A 3 22.30 14.82 -9.32
C ASN A 3 22.81 15.11 -7.89
N LYS A 4 24.15 15.15 -7.73
CA LYS A 4 24.78 15.37 -6.43
C LYS A 4 24.40 16.69 -5.74
N ASN A 5 24.06 17.73 -6.51
CA ASN A 5 23.68 19.04 -5.96
C ASN A 5 22.26 18.97 -5.38
N GLU A 6 21.34 18.33 -6.06
CA GLU A 6 19.96 18.10 -5.56
C GLU A 6 19.97 17.24 -4.31
N LEU A 7 20.73 16.13 -4.29
CA LEU A 7 20.87 15.29 -3.10
C LEU A 7 21.41 16.09 -1.90
N THR A 8 22.46 16.89 -2.14
CA THR A 8 23.04 17.76 -1.12
C THR A 8 22.05 18.81 -0.63
N TYR A 9 21.25 19.37 -1.52
CA TYR A 9 20.19 20.31 -1.20
C TYR A 9 19.17 19.71 -0.25
N PHE A 10 18.57 18.56 -0.59
CA PHE A 10 17.59 17.90 0.28
C PHE A 10 18.16 17.56 1.67
N LYS A 11 19.38 17.05 1.74
CA LYS A 11 20.05 16.73 3.02
C LYS A 11 20.21 17.93 3.94
N LYS A 12 20.42 19.12 3.40
CA LYS A 12 20.64 20.37 4.17
C LYS A 12 19.33 21.01 4.65
N LEU A 13 18.17 20.66 4.08
CA LEU A 13 16.90 21.25 4.46
C LEU A 13 16.55 20.95 5.92
N LYS A 14 16.23 22.02 6.66
CA LYS A 14 15.68 21.92 8.02
C LYS A 14 14.16 21.72 7.96
N LEU A 15 13.58 21.10 8.97
CA LEU A 15 12.16 20.79 9.03
C LEU A 15 11.25 22.02 8.79
N LYS A 16 11.64 23.19 9.33
CA LYS A 16 10.92 24.46 9.08
C LYS A 16 10.88 24.83 7.60
N GLN A 17 12.01 24.74 6.90
CA GLN A 17 12.10 25.04 5.47
C GLN A 17 11.29 24.05 4.62
N ILE A 18 11.26 22.79 5.03
CA ILE A 18 10.45 21.76 4.37
C ILE A 18 8.97 22.10 4.51
N ARG A 19 8.50 22.45 5.72
CA ARG A 19 7.09 22.88 5.96
C ARG A 19 6.69 24.07 5.10
N GLU A 20 7.55 25.08 5.01
CA GLU A 20 7.31 26.26 4.17
C GLU A 20 7.13 25.87 2.69
N LYS A 21 7.98 24.99 2.16
CA LYS A 21 7.87 24.49 0.78
C LYS A 21 6.61 23.65 0.57
N VAL A 22 6.31 22.75 1.48
CA VAL A 22 5.08 21.93 1.44
C VAL A 22 3.85 22.82 1.43
N LYS A 23 3.82 23.88 2.26
CA LYS A 23 2.72 24.84 2.26
C LYS A 23 2.55 25.52 0.90
N LEU A 24 3.63 25.99 0.28
CA LEU A 24 3.60 26.60 -1.05
C LEU A 24 3.04 25.66 -2.12
N ILE A 25 3.41 24.36 -2.07
CA ILE A 25 2.89 23.35 -3.00
C ILE A 25 1.38 23.15 -2.77
N LYS A 26 0.95 23.01 -1.51
CA LYS A 26 -0.48 22.85 -1.18
C LYS A 26 -1.29 24.10 -1.55
N ASP A 27 -0.67 25.28 -1.52
CA ASP A 27 -1.32 26.54 -1.90
C ASP A 27 -1.63 26.67 -3.39
N GLN A 28 -1.07 25.81 -4.25
CA GLN A 28 -1.39 25.70 -5.67
C GLN A 28 -2.67 24.91 -5.96
N LEU A 29 -3.14 24.09 -5.01
CA LEU A 29 -4.40 23.35 -5.14
C LEU A 29 -5.62 24.27 -5.08
N THR A 30 -6.74 23.84 -5.63
CA THR A 30 -8.04 24.51 -5.45
C THR A 30 -8.48 24.49 -4.00
N ASN A 31 -9.38 25.38 -3.60
CA ASN A 31 -9.85 25.45 -2.21
C ASN A 31 -10.52 24.14 -1.74
N ASP A 32 -11.20 23.44 -2.66
CA ASP A 32 -11.85 22.16 -2.34
C ASP A 32 -10.84 21.02 -2.19
N GLU A 33 -9.81 20.96 -3.05
CA GLU A 33 -8.74 19.98 -2.97
C GLU A 33 -7.85 20.17 -1.73
N LYS A 34 -7.53 21.41 -1.38
CA LYS A 34 -6.70 21.75 -0.20
C LYS A 34 -7.24 21.23 1.12
N LYS A 35 -8.55 20.99 1.21
CA LYS A 35 -9.25 20.72 2.46
C LYS A 35 -9.68 19.28 2.62
N VAL A 36 -9.24 18.38 1.74
CA VAL A 36 -9.61 16.96 1.80
C VAL A 36 -8.44 16.11 2.19
N ILE A 37 -8.64 15.25 3.19
CA ILE A 37 -7.82 14.08 3.49
C ILE A 37 -8.68 12.87 3.17
N THR A 38 -8.11 11.86 2.51
CA THR A 38 -8.86 10.67 2.11
C THR A 38 -8.48 9.44 2.94
N TYR A 39 -9.36 8.45 2.95
CA TYR A 39 -9.11 7.10 3.43
C TYR A 39 -10.00 6.12 2.64
N SER A 40 -9.63 4.86 2.59
CA SER A 40 -10.49 3.80 2.07
C SER A 40 -11.00 2.92 3.21
N LYS A 41 -12.32 2.67 3.25
CA LYS A 41 -12.86 1.69 4.19
C LYS A 41 -12.70 0.30 3.58
N ASN A 42 -11.68 -0.41 4.03
CA ASN A 42 -11.32 -1.71 3.47
C ASN A 42 -11.45 -2.86 4.48
N PHE A 43 -11.21 -4.05 3.98
CA PHE A 43 -10.84 -5.21 4.78
C PHE A 43 -9.74 -5.98 4.07
N THR A 44 -8.93 -6.68 4.84
CA THR A 44 -7.79 -7.42 4.31
C THR A 44 -8.08 -8.92 4.27
N MET A 45 -7.86 -9.52 3.11
CA MET A 45 -7.87 -10.96 2.89
C MET A 45 -6.44 -11.46 2.79
N SER A 46 -5.96 -12.11 3.84
CA SER A 46 -4.63 -12.76 3.88
C SER A 46 -4.74 -14.12 3.21
N LEU A 47 -4.52 -14.17 1.88
CA LEU A 47 -4.77 -15.35 1.05
C LEU A 47 -3.83 -16.51 1.36
N SER A 48 -2.54 -16.21 1.60
CA SER A 48 -1.51 -17.15 2.03
C SER A 48 -0.34 -16.39 2.64
N ASN A 49 0.23 -16.87 3.74
CA ASN A 49 1.45 -16.30 4.30
C ASN A 49 2.72 -17.07 3.93
N TYR A 50 2.62 -18.06 3.03
CA TYR A 50 3.74 -18.72 2.40
C TYR A 50 4.43 -17.76 1.44
N CYS A 51 5.73 -17.55 1.63
CA CYS A 51 6.49 -16.54 0.89
C CYS A 51 7.90 -17.07 0.59
N VAL A 52 8.35 -16.92 -0.66
CA VAL A 52 9.71 -17.30 -1.07
C VAL A 52 10.78 -16.37 -0.50
N ASN A 53 10.42 -15.14 -0.13
CA ASN A 53 11.33 -14.19 0.50
C ASN A 53 11.41 -14.41 2.01
N GLN A 54 12.57 -14.14 2.59
CA GLN A 54 12.82 -14.21 4.03
C GLN A 54 13.33 -12.85 4.52
N CYS A 55 12.50 -11.80 4.33
CA CYS A 55 12.86 -10.45 4.76
C CYS A 55 13.02 -10.39 6.27
N GLY A 56 14.17 -9.90 6.75
CA GLY A 56 14.50 -9.87 8.18
C GLY A 56 13.52 -9.09 9.05
N TYR A 57 12.77 -8.16 8.47
CA TYR A 57 11.75 -7.34 9.15
C TYR A 57 10.33 -7.91 9.07
N CYS A 58 10.09 -8.96 8.28
CA CYS A 58 8.73 -9.40 7.98
C CYS A 58 8.18 -10.31 9.07
N PHE A 59 7.10 -9.88 9.73
CA PHE A 59 6.35 -10.68 10.70
C PHE A 59 5.33 -11.61 10.05
N TYR A 60 4.94 -11.33 8.82
CA TYR A 60 3.86 -12.04 8.13
C TYR A 60 4.26 -13.43 7.62
N ASN A 61 5.53 -13.66 7.30
CA ASN A 61 6.03 -14.91 6.73
C ASN A 61 5.76 -16.10 7.67
N PHE A 62 5.28 -17.23 7.11
CA PHE A 62 4.97 -18.46 7.84
C PHE A 62 6.16 -19.06 8.62
N LYS A 63 7.40 -18.79 8.17
CA LYS A 63 8.63 -19.27 8.81
C LYS A 63 8.97 -18.55 10.13
N ILE A 64 8.32 -17.42 10.41
CA ILE A 64 8.56 -16.68 11.65
C ILE A 64 7.80 -17.36 12.79
N PRO A 65 8.49 -17.80 13.87
CA PRO A 65 7.84 -18.37 15.05
C PRO A 65 6.86 -17.35 15.64
N LYS A 66 5.59 -17.69 15.71
CA LYS A 66 4.54 -16.90 16.38
C LYS A 66 4.12 -17.64 17.62
N GLN A 67 3.71 -16.92 18.64
CA GLN A 67 3.29 -17.53 19.91
C GLN A 67 2.11 -18.52 19.76
N ASN A 68 1.31 -18.38 18.68
CA ASN A 68 0.22 -19.29 18.35
C ASN A 68 0.45 -19.89 16.97
N SER A 69 0.63 -21.19 16.87
CA SER A 69 0.79 -21.96 15.64
C SER A 69 -0.42 -21.89 14.68
N GLU A 70 -1.54 -21.33 15.11
CA GLU A 70 -2.76 -21.13 14.33
C GLU A 70 -2.66 -20.05 13.22
N ASN A 71 -1.52 -19.35 13.11
CA ASN A 71 -1.37 -18.24 12.17
C ASN A 71 -0.76 -18.62 10.80
N ASN A 72 -0.55 -19.91 10.52
CA ASN A 72 -0.07 -20.34 9.21
C ASN A 72 -1.26 -20.52 8.27
N VAL A 73 -1.41 -19.60 7.33
CA VAL A 73 -2.41 -19.66 6.27
C VAL A 73 -1.74 -20.25 5.03
N ILE A 74 -1.92 -21.56 4.82
CA ILE A 74 -1.48 -22.22 3.57
C ILE A 74 -2.25 -21.60 2.41
N LEU A 75 -3.58 -21.66 2.50
CA LEU A 75 -4.50 -21.02 1.57
C LEU A 75 -5.80 -20.67 2.35
N LEU A 76 -6.25 -19.43 2.25
CA LEU A 76 -7.46 -18.96 2.94
C LEU A 76 -8.66 -19.85 2.54
N SER A 77 -9.40 -20.39 3.53
CA SER A 77 -10.48 -21.33 3.25
C SER A 77 -11.74 -20.62 2.69
N ASN A 78 -12.61 -21.37 2.02
CA ASN A 78 -13.86 -20.81 1.47
C ASN A 78 -14.78 -20.28 2.58
N GLU A 79 -14.79 -20.94 3.75
CA GLU A 79 -15.55 -20.50 4.92
C GLU A 79 -15.00 -19.18 5.46
N GLN A 80 -13.68 -19.05 5.52
CA GLN A 80 -13.01 -17.81 5.96
C GLN A 80 -13.28 -16.68 4.95
N ILE A 81 -13.18 -16.94 3.65
CA ILE A 81 -13.50 -15.98 2.57
C ILE A 81 -14.93 -15.49 2.74
N THR A 82 -15.91 -16.41 2.84
CA THR A 82 -17.32 -16.08 3.00
C THR A 82 -17.57 -15.26 4.27
N SER A 83 -16.97 -15.66 5.40
CA SER A 83 -17.10 -14.94 6.67
C SER A 83 -16.55 -13.51 6.59
N LEU A 84 -15.39 -13.32 5.98
CA LEU A 84 -14.79 -11.99 5.79
C LEU A 84 -15.67 -11.10 4.91
N ILE A 85 -16.20 -11.64 3.81
CA ILE A 85 -17.10 -10.91 2.90
C ILE A 85 -18.39 -10.51 3.60
N GLN A 86 -19.01 -11.42 4.36
CA GLN A 86 -20.22 -11.10 5.13
C GLN A 86 -19.98 -9.93 6.12
N LYS A 87 -18.87 -9.97 6.85
CA LYS A 87 -18.48 -8.87 7.74
C LYS A 87 -18.21 -7.57 6.96
N ALA A 88 -17.60 -7.67 5.79
CA ALA A 88 -17.35 -6.50 4.92
C ALA A 88 -18.65 -5.83 4.47
N LEU A 89 -19.64 -6.62 4.05
CA LEU A 89 -20.97 -6.12 3.66
C LEU A 89 -21.69 -5.46 4.85
N GLN A 90 -21.67 -6.10 6.03
CA GLN A 90 -22.27 -5.54 7.25
C GLN A 90 -21.61 -4.21 7.67
N ASN A 91 -20.32 -4.04 7.39
CA ASN A 91 -19.56 -2.83 7.71
C ASN A 91 -19.51 -1.84 6.53
N ASN A 92 -20.19 -2.12 5.43
CA ASN A 92 -20.20 -1.28 4.23
C ASN A 92 -18.80 -0.98 3.68
N CYS A 93 -17.90 -2.00 3.67
CA CYS A 93 -16.57 -1.87 3.07
C CYS A 93 -16.67 -1.91 1.55
N LYS A 94 -15.98 -0.98 0.88
CA LYS A 94 -15.98 -0.87 -0.59
C LYS A 94 -14.70 -1.45 -1.23
N GLU A 95 -13.70 -1.75 -0.43
CA GLU A 95 -12.40 -2.28 -0.87
C GLU A 95 -12.08 -3.60 -0.18
N ALA A 96 -11.63 -4.57 -0.96
CA ALA A 96 -10.94 -5.77 -0.47
C ALA A 96 -9.46 -5.67 -0.82
N LEU A 97 -8.59 -5.56 0.19
CA LEU A 97 -7.16 -5.72 0.02
C LEU A 97 -6.81 -7.21 0.03
N LEU A 98 -6.48 -7.75 -1.14
CA LEU A 98 -6.00 -9.12 -1.28
C LEU A 98 -4.47 -9.11 -1.15
N MET A 99 -3.96 -9.72 -0.09
CA MET A 99 -2.53 -9.83 0.15
C MET A 99 -2.07 -11.28 0.31
N SER A 100 -0.84 -11.55 -0.07
CA SER A 100 -0.19 -12.84 0.17
C SER A 100 1.32 -12.68 0.37
N GLY A 101 1.97 -13.75 0.81
CA GLY A 101 3.39 -13.93 0.57
C GLY A 101 3.68 -13.95 -0.93
N GLU A 102 4.92 -13.71 -1.31
CA GLU A 102 5.34 -13.76 -2.71
C GLU A 102 5.47 -15.19 -3.19
N ARG A 103 4.87 -15.52 -4.33
CA ARG A 103 4.91 -16.84 -4.97
C ARG A 103 4.52 -18.02 -4.05
N PRO A 104 3.37 -17.96 -3.36
CA PRO A 104 2.95 -19.04 -2.48
C PRO A 104 2.75 -20.37 -3.24
N GLY A 105 2.34 -20.32 -4.51
CA GLY A 105 2.20 -21.49 -5.38
C GLY A 105 3.49 -22.25 -5.66
N ASN A 106 4.68 -21.76 -5.23
CA ASN A 106 5.93 -22.50 -5.32
C ASN A 106 6.10 -23.53 -4.17
N PHE A 107 5.20 -23.52 -3.19
CA PHE A 107 5.24 -24.43 -2.05
C PHE A 107 4.30 -25.62 -2.27
N PRO A 108 4.78 -26.87 -2.05
CA PRO A 108 3.95 -28.07 -2.25
C PRO A 108 2.65 -28.06 -1.46
N GLU A 109 2.66 -27.50 -0.24
CA GLU A 109 1.48 -27.41 0.62
C GLU A 109 0.39 -26.54 -0.03
N VAL A 110 0.79 -25.42 -0.65
CA VAL A 110 -0.12 -24.52 -1.35
C VAL A 110 -0.62 -25.15 -2.65
N GLN A 111 0.28 -25.81 -3.40
CA GLN A 111 -0.10 -26.55 -4.63
C GLN A 111 -1.16 -27.60 -4.33
N ASN A 112 -0.93 -28.44 -3.32
CA ASN A 112 -1.90 -29.46 -2.90
C ASN A 112 -3.28 -28.87 -2.54
N GLU A 113 -3.30 -27.70 -1.86
CA GLU A 113 -4.57 -27.03 -1.53
C GLU A 113 -5.27 -26.45 -2.76
N LEU A 114 -4.52 -25.92 -3.73
CA LEU A 114 -5.06 -25.44 -5.01
C LEU A 114 -5.67 -26.59 -5.81
N GLU A 115 -4.93 -27.71 -5.96
CA GLU A 115 -5.38 -28.92 -6.66
C GLU A 115 -6.66 -29.50 -6.05
N LYS A 116 -6.75 -29.63 -4.71
CA LYS A 116 -7.98 -30.09 -4.01
C LYS A 116 -9.19 -29.23 -4.31
N ARG A 117 -8.99 -27.96 -4.64
CA ARG A 117 -10.05 -27.00 -4.96
C ARG A 117 -10.23 -26.81 -6.48
N ASN A 118 -9.54 -27.63 -7.30
CA ASN A 118 -9.55 -27.58 -8.76
C ASN A 118 -9.03 -26.28 -9.38
N TYR A 119 -8.09 -25.59 -8.73
CA TYR A 119 -7.40 -24.45 -9.32
C TYR A 119 -6.09 -24.89 -9.97
N LEU A 120 -5.80 -24.37 -11.17
CA LEU A 120 -4.57 -24.64 -11.90
C LEU A 120 -3.35 -23.99 -11.22
N ASP A 121 -3.55 -22.76 -10.70
CA ASP A 121 -2.52 -22.01 -10.01
C ASP A 121 -3.09 -20.99 -9.02
N PHE A 122 -2.20 -20.29 -8.32
CA PHE A 122 -2.58 -19.28 -7.34
C PHE A 122 -3.24 -18.04 -7.97
N ILE A 123 -2.91 -17.69 -9.21
CA ILE A 123 -3.51 -16.54 -9.91
C ILE A 123 -4.96 -16.84 -10.29
N GLU A 124 -5.25 -18.08 -10.70
CA GLU A 124 -6.65 -18.49 -10.95
C GLU A 124 -7.50 -18.40 -9.68
N PHE A 125 -7.00 -18.88 -8.55
CA PHE A 125 -7.67 -18.73 -7.26
C PHE A 125 -7.93 -17.25 -6.90
N VAL A 126 -6.96 -16.37 -7.12
CA VAL A 126 -7.14 -14.92 -6.88
C VAL A 126 -8.20 -14.32 -7.80
N LYS A 127 -8.23 -14.71 -9.10
CA LYS A 127 -9.24 -14.21 -10.06
C LYS A 127 -10.65 -14.62 -9.67
N ASP A 128 -10.81 -15.84 -9.18
CA ASP A 128 -12.11 -16.33 -8.72
C ASP A 128 -12.62 -15.49 -7.52
N ILE A 129 -11.77 -15.24 -6.53
CA ILE A 129 -12.10 -14.35 -5.41
C ILE A 129 -12.44 -12.94 -5.91
N CYS A 130 -11.63 -12.36 -6.81
CA CYS A 130 -11.90 -11.03 -7.35
C CYS A 130 -13.24 -10.97 -8.07
N THR A 131 -13.59 -12.00 -8.85
CA THR A 131 -14.89 -12.09 -9.53
C THR A 131 -16.03 -12.10 -8.53
N TYR A 132 -15.95 -12.94 -7.51
CA TYR A 132 -16.95 -13.02 -6.46
C TYR A 132 -17.12 -11.68 -5.70
N LEU A 133 -16.03 -10.98 -5.41
CA LEU A 133 -16.06 -9.65 -4.79
C LEU A 133 -16.76 -8.61 -5.67
N LEU A 134 -16.49 -8.60 -6.99
CA LEU A 134 -17.08 -7.67 -7.94
C LEU A 134 -18.60 -7.89 -8.07
N ASP A 135 -19.07 -9.15 -8.05
CA ASP A 135 -20.50 -9.48 -8.06
C ASP A 135 -21.22 -8.92 -6.82
N LEU A 136 -20.50 -8.79 -5.71
CA LEU A 136 -20.99 -8.20 -4.46
C LEU A 136 -20.72 -6.68 -4.34
N LYS A 137 -20.30 -6.03 -5.43
CA LYS A 137 -19.96 -4.60 -5.47
C LYS A 137 -18.84 -4.19 -4.51
N ILE A 138 -17.89 -5.08 -4.26
CA ILE A 138 -16.66 -4.82 -3.52
C ILE A 138 -15.52 -4.76 -4.53
N LEU A 139 -14.71 -3.72 -4.48
CA LEU A 139 -13.62 -3.49 -5.43
C LEU A 139 -12.32 -4.14 -4.94
N PRO A 140 -11.73 -5.08 -5.70
CA PRO A 140 -10.44 -5.67 -5.34
C PRO A 140 -9.28 -4.70 -5.53
N HIS A 141 -8.33 -4.75 -4.60
CA HIS A 141 -6.96 -4.23 -4.70
C HIS A 141 -5.99 -5.34 -4.35
N THR A 142 -5.16 -5.80 -5.29
CA THR A 142 -4.22 -6.90 -5.03
C THR A 142 -2.80 -6.42 -4.78
N ASN A 143 -2.15 -7.01 -3.75
CA ASN A 143 -0.73 -6.85 -3.43
C ASN A 143 -0.14 -8.24 -3.10
N LEU A 144 0.31 -8.97 -4.12
CA LEU A 144 0.71 -10.37 -4.04
C LEU A 144 2.22 -10.59 -4.17
N GLY A 145 3.04 -9.55 -3.98
CA GLY A 145 4.45 -9.57 -4.27
C GLY A 145 4.73 -9.44 -5.78
N PHE A 146 5.90 -9.91 -6.23
CA PHE A 146 6.30 -9.81 -7.64
C PHE A 146 5.41 -10.68 -8.54
N LEU A 147 4.83 -10.05 -9.56
CA LEU A 147 4.05 -10.67 -10.64
C LEU A 147 4.74 -10.43 -11.98
N THR A 148 4.60 -11.37 -12.90
CA THR A 148 5.03 -11.21 -14.29
C THR A 148 4.14 -10.24 -15.04
N TYR A 149 4.58 -9.80 -16.23
CA TYR A 149 3.77 -8.93 -17.10
C TYR A 149 2.41 -9.56 -17.45
N ASP A 150 2.40 -10.87 -17.76
CA ASP A 150 1.18 -11.58 -18.15
C ASP A 150 0.22 -11.76 -16.97
N GLU A 151 0.73 -12.06 -15.77
CA GLU A 151 -0.08 -12.12 -14.53
C GLU A 151 -0.70 -10.74 -14.20
N LEU A 152 0.08 -9.66 -14.32
CA LEU A 152 -0.44 -8.30 -14.15
C LEU A 152 -1.53 -7.97 -15.17
N LYS A 153 -1.32 -8.33 -16.44
CA LYS A 153 -2.26 -8.12 -17.54
C LYS A 153 -3.57 -8.88 -17.30
N ASP A 154 -3.48 -10.09 -16.78
CA ASP A 154 -4.65 -10.92 -16.50
C ASP A 154 -5.43 -10.37 -15.30
N LEU A 155 -4.75 -10.09 -14.18
CA LEU A 155 -5.37 -9.56 -12.97
C LEU A 155 -5.94 -8.15 -13.13
N LYS A 156 -5.42 -7.33 -14.04
CA LYS A 156 -5.93 -5.97 -14.31
C LYS A 156 -7.43 -5.94 -14.55
N LYS A 157 -7.98 -6.95 -15.21
CA LYS A 157 -9.41 -7.01 -15.58
C LYS A 157 -10.34 -7.09 -14.37
N TYR A 158 -9.81 -7.59 -13.25
CA TYR A 158 -10.55 -7.90 -12.03
C TYR A 158 -10.24 -6.93 -10.89
N ASN A 159 -9.29 -6.02 -11.06
CA ASN A 159 -8.81 -5.14 -10.00
C ASN A 159 -9.10 -3.67 -10.31
N ALA A 160 -9.54 -2.94 -9.30
CA ALA A 160 -9.69 -1.48 -9.38
C ALA A 160 -8.32 -0.78 -9.36
N SER A 161 -7.39 -1.34 -8.61
CA SER A 161 -5.99 -0.94 -8.52
C SER A 161 -5.14 -2.12 -8.06
N MET A 162 -3.83 -2.01 -8.19
CA MET A 162 -2.89 -3.02 -7.71
C MET A 162 -1.71 -2.35 -7.01
N GLY A 163 -0.98 -3.10 -6.22
CA GLY A 163 0.16 -2.55 -5.48
C GLY A 163 1.36 -3.47 -5.38
N LEU A 164 2.53 -2.86 -5.25
CA LEU A 164 3.77 -3.50 -4.84
C LEU A 164 4.68 -2.46 -4.19
N MET A 165 5.04 -2.68 -2.94
CA MET A 165 5.96 -1.79 -2.24
C MET A 165 7.37 -1.90 -2.82
N LEU A 166 7.98 -0.77 -3.23
CA LEU A 166 9.38 -0.71 -3.62
C LEU A 166 10.30 -1.05 -2.43
N GLU A 167 9.90 -0.66 -1.24
CA GLU A 167 10.61 -0.70 0.04
C GLU A 167 11.85 0.20 0.03
N SER A 168 12.90 -0.21 -0.68
CA SER A 168 14.11 0.57 -0.97
C SER A 168 14.91 -0.07 -2.10
N THR A 169 15.66 0.73 -2.84
CA THR A 169 16.64 0.24 -3.84
C THR A 169 18.05 0.07 -3.30
N SER A 170 18.26 0.30 -2.00
CA SER A 170 19.58 0.18 -1.35
C SER A 170 20.11 -1.25 -1.45
N MET A 171 21.23 -1.44 -2.16
CA MET A 171 21.89 -2.74 -2.28
C MET A 171 22.53 -3.21 -0.96
N LYS A 172 22.77 -2.31 0.00
CA LYS A 172 23.26 -2.66 1.35
C LYS A 172 22.30 -3.59 2.09
N LEU A 173 21.01 -3.52 1.80
CA LEU A 173 20.00 -4.38 2.41
C LEU A 173 20.13 -5.86 1.99
N PHE A 174 20.89 -6.15 0.91
CA PHE A 174 21.15 -7.49 0.38
C PHE A 174 22.52 -8.06 0.80
N GLU A 175 23.34 -7.26 1.46
CA GLU A 175 24.63 -7.72 2.00
C GLU A 175 24.39 -8.72 3.15
N LYS A 176 25.44 -9.43 3.55
CA LYS A 176 25.41 -10.39 4.67
C LYS A 176 24.92 -9.70 5.95
N GLY A 177 23.85 -10.23 6.53
CA GLY A 177 23.16 -9.65 7.69
C GLY A 177 22.18 -8.53 7.35
N GLY A 178 22.04 -8.15 6.08
CA GLY A 178 21.01 -7.22 5.61
C GLY A 178 19.62 -7.85 5.59
N VAL A 179 18.59 -7.01 5.70
CA VAL A 179 17.19 -7.47 5.82
C VAL A 179 16.67 -8.19 4.58
N HIS A 180 17.31 -8.03 3.43
CA HIS A 180 16.95 -8.65 2.15
C HIS A 180 17.96 -9.73 1.70
N GLU A 181 18.92 -10.13 2.54
CA GLU A 181 19.94 -11.12 2.20
C GLU A 181 19.32 -12.38 1.53
N ASN A 182 18.22 -12.89 2.06
CA ASN A 182 17.52 -14.06 1.58
C ASN A 182 16.18 -13.75 0.89
N SER A 183 16.09 -12.62 0.17
CA SER A 183 14.84 -12.12 -0.39
C SER A 183 15.01 -11.66 -1.83
N SER A 184 15.23 -12.63 -2.74
CA SER A 184 15.47 -12.36 -4.17
C SER A 184 14.32 -11.62 -4.88
N GLY A 185 13.09 -11.70 -4.36
CA GLY A 185 11.94 -10.95 -4.85
C GLY A 185 11.98 -9.48 -4.49
N LYS A 186 12.82 -9.09 -3.51
CA LYS A 186 13.03 -7.69 -3.13
C LYS A 186 14.10 -6.98 -3.96
N LEU A 187 14.80 -7.69 -4.85
CA LEU A 187 15.82 -7.09 -5.71
C LEU A 187 15.28 -5.84 -6.43
N PRO A 188 15.98 -4.69 -6.37
CA PRO A 188 15.51 -3.43 -6.95
C PRO A 188 15.12 -3.56 -8.41
N LYS A 189 15.92 -4.26 -9.21
CA LYS A 189 15.63 -4.52 -10.63
C LYS A 189 14.25 -5.14 -10.84
N LYS A 190 13.88 -6.18 -10.05
CA LYS A 190 12.57 -6.85 -10.15
C LYS A 190 11.44 -5.91 -9.73
N ARG A 191 11.59 -5.18 -8.61
CA ARG A 191 10.57 -4.27 -8.11
C ARG A 191 10.30 -3.14 -9.10
N VAL A 192 11.34 -2.50 -9.60
CA VAL A 192 11.26 -1.44 -10.61
C VAL A 192 10.63 -1.96 -11.91
N GLU A 193 11.03 -3.14 -12.37
CA GLU A 193 10.44 -3.79 -13.56
C GLU A 193 8.94 -4.03 -13.39
N HIS A 194 8.52 -4.55 -12.24
CA HIS A 194 7.09 -4.76 -11.94
C HIS A 194 6.31 -3.44 -11.96
N ILE A 195 6.81 -2.40 -11.28
CA ILE A 195 6.15 -1.08 -11.25
C ILE A 195 6.05 -0.51 -12.67
N LYS A 196 7.12 -0.61 -13.47
CA LYS A 196 7.10 -0.17 -14.88
C LYS A 196 6.12 -1.01 -15.73
N ASN A 197 6.03 -2.31 -15.51
CA ASN A 197 5.08 -3.19 -16.21
C ASN A 197 3.63 -2.83 -15.88
N ALA A 198 3.34 -2.49 -14.61
CA ALA A 198 2.03 -1.96 -14.23
C ALA A 198 1.72 -0.64 -14.98
N GLY A 199 2.73 0.22 -15.17
CA GLY A 199 2.61 1.46 -15.94
C GLY A 199 2.31 1.22 -17.42
N LYS A 200 3.06 0.32 -18.08
CA LYS A 200 2.81 -0.08 -19.47
C LYS A 200 1.39 -0.63 -19.65
N LEU A 201 0.92 -1.35 -18.68
CA LEU A 201 -0.43 -1.92 -18.65
C LEU A 201 -1.51 -0.91 -18.22
N LYS A 202 -1.16 0.33 -17.86
CA LYS A 202 -2.09 1.36 -17.38
C LYS A 202 -2.90 0.84 -16.16
N ILE A 203 -2.24 0.26 -15.17
CA ILE A 203 -2.85 -0.16 -13.92
C ILE A 203 -2.71 0.98 -12.91
N PRO A 204 -3.80 1.50 -12.30
CA PRO A 204 -3.68 2.42 -11.16
C PRO A 204 -2.91 1.72 -10.06
N PHE A 205 -1.75 2.28 -9.66
CA PHE A 205 -0.78 1.53 -8.90
C PHE A 205 -0.38 2.22 -7.61
N THR A 206 -0.30 1.42 -6.54
CA THR A 206 0.20 1.83 -5.23
C THR A 206 1.60 1.26 -5.02
N THR A 207 2.54 2.12 -4.66
CA THR A 207 3.89 1.70 -4.23
C THR A 207 4.29 2.44 -2.96
N GLY A 208 5.50 2.23 -2.47
CA GLY A 208 5.93 2.93 -1.25
C GLY A 208 7.28 2.48 -0.73
N LEU A 209 7.70 3.14 0.34
CA LEU A 209 8.98 2.92 1.00
C LEU A 209 8.76 2.44 2.43
N LEU A 210 9.61 1.53 2.88
CA LEU A 210 9.69 1.09 4.28
C LEU A 210 10.92 1.71 4.91
N LEU A 211 10.72 2.53 5.93
CA LEU A 211 11.77 3.29 6.59
C LEU A 211 12.24 2.63 7.88
N GLY A 212 13.53 2.66 8.13
CA GLY A 212 14.14 2.14 9.37
C GLY A 212 14.57 0.68 9.26
N ILE A 213 14.78 0.18 8.05
CA ILE A 213 15.22 -1.20 7.78
C ILE A 213 16.72 -1.31 7.44
N GLY A 214 17.49 -0.20 7.56
CA GLY A 214 18.93 -0.14 7.30
C GLY A 214 19.35 0.78 6.15
N GLU A 215 18.38 1.38 5.46
CA GLU A 215 18.57 2.36 4.39
C GLU A 215 19.15 3.67 4.91
N SER A 216 19.92 4.37 4.07
CA SER A 216 20.40 5.73 4.33
C SER A 216 19.34 6.77 3.90
N ILE A 217 19.50 8.02 4.31
CA ILE A 217 18.64 9.12 3.85
C ILE A 217 18.85 9.38 2.34
N GLU A 218 20.05 9.15 1.86
CA GLU A 218 20.41 9.23 0.45
C GLU A 218 19.63 8.22 -0.37
N ASP A 219 19.64 6.95 0.06
CA ASP A 219 18.85 5.89 -0.59
C ASP A 219 17.36 6.27 -0.68
N VAL A 220 16.78 6.81 0.41
CA VAL A 220 15.37 7.23 0.44
C VAL A 220 15.09 8.36 -0.56
N ILE A 221 15.97 9.37 -0.64
CA ILE A 221 15.79 10.48 -1.58
C ILE A 221 15.89 9.96 -3.04
N GLU A 222 16.85 9.09 -3.33
CA GLU A 222 17.01 8.46 -4.64
C GLU A 222 15.79 7.62 -5.02
N ASP A 223 15.24 6.85 -4.07
CA ASP A 223 14.02 6.07 -4.26
C ASP A 223 12.80 6.94 -4.59
N LEU A 224 12.64 8.08 -3.91
CA LEU A 224 11.56 9.04 -4.20
C LEU A 224 11.69 9.63 -5.61
N PHE A 225 12.89 10.01 -6.03
CA PHE A 225 13.12 10.49 -7.40
C PHE A 225 12.88 9.39 -8.44
N LEU A 226 13.28 8.16 -8.17
CA LEU A 226 13.00 7.02 -9.05
C LEU A 226 11.51 6.80 -9.24
N ILE A 227 10.71 6.85 -8.16
CA ILE A 227 9.26 6.75 -8.24
C ILE A 227 8.69 7.90 -9.07
N LYS A 228 9.17 9.14 -8.89
CA LYS A 228 8.76 10.30 -9.70
C LYS A 228 9.08 10.09 -11.18
N GLU A 229 10.30 9.64 -11.53
CA GLU A 229 10.71 9.35 -12.90
C GLU A 229 9.79 8.31 -13.55
N ILE A 230 9.49 7.21 -12.85
CA ILE A 230 8.57 6.17 -13.35
C ILE A 230 7.17 6.75 -13.56
N ASN A 231 6.70 7.59 -12.64
CA ASN A 231 5.39 8.22 -12.80
C ASN A 231 5.36 9.21 -13.97
N ASN A 232 6.43 9.96 -14.20
CA ASN A 232 6.54 10.86 -15.37
C ASN A 232 6.48 10.09 -16.70
N GLU A 233 7.04 8.86 -16.72
CA GLU A 233 7.02 8.02 -17.92
C GLU A 233 5.64 7.42 -18.21
N TYR A 234 4.90 6.96 -17.18
CA TYR A 234 3.66 6.19 -17.35
C TYR A 234 2.41 6.86 -16.78
N GLY A 235 2.54 7.76 -15.82
CA GLY A 235 1.42 8.45 -15.17
C GLY A 235 0.42 7.53 -14.50
N HIS A 236 0.88 6.45 -13.86
CA HIS A 236 0.04 5.38 -13.33
C HIS A 236 0.09 5.23 -11.80
N ILE A 237 1.07 5.86 -11.14
CA ILE A 237 1.21 5.77 -9.69
C ILE A 237 0.16 6.68 -9.06
N GLN A 238 -0.84 6.06 -8.43
CA GLN A 238 -1.93 6.79 -7.79
C GLN A 238 -1.55 7.30 -6.40
N GLU A 239 -0.76 6.53 -5.67
CA GLU A 239 -0.31 6.88 -4.32
C GLU A 239 1.04 6.25 -3.97
N VAL A 240 1.76 6.93 -3.07
CA VAL A 240 2.99 6.42 -2.46
C VAL A 240 2.83 6.38 -0.95
N ILE A 241 3.06 5.19 -0.39
CA ILE A 241 2.98 4.94 1.05
C ILE A 241 4.37 5.15 1.65
N ILE A 242 4.48 6.02 2.64
CA ILE A 242 5.68 6.15 3.47
C ILE A 242 5.40 5.49 4.82
N GLN A 243 5.99 4.33 5.03
CA GLN A 243 5.73 3.50 6.21
C GLN A 243 6.99 3.35 7.05
N ASN A 244 6.87 3.46 8.37
CA ASN A 244 7.94 3.15 9.30
C ASN A 244 7.93 1.67 9.69
N PHE A 245 9.12 1.09 9.81
CA PHE A 245 9.28 -0.22 10.41
C PHE A 245 9.00 -0.16 11.92
N MET A 246 8.16 -1.07 12.38
CA MET A 246 7.88 -1.29 13.80
C MET A 246 8.60 -2.54 14.29
N THR A 247 9.45 -2.39 15.32
CA THR A 247 10.19 -3.50 15.91
C THR A 247 9.24 -4.51 16.53
N LYS A 248 9.47 -5.80 16.31
CA LYS A 248 8.66 -6.91 16.81
C LYS A 248 9.53 -7.98 17.43
N GLU A 249 8.97 -8.71 18.40
CA GLU A 249 9.60 -9.95 18.89
C GLU A 249 9.66 -11.00 17.78
N PHE A 250 10.62 -11.91 17.87
CA PHE A 250 10.81 -13.08 17.00
C PHE A 250 11.17 -12.80 15.55
N ILE A 251 11.29 -11.55 15.09
CA ILE A 251 11.82 -11.26 13.76
C ILE A 251 13.34 -11.07 13.82
N PRO A 252 14.06 -11.48 12.76
CA PRO A 252 15.53 -11.44 12.75
C PRO A 252 16.12 -10.03 12.88
N TYR A 253 15.47 -9.03 12.27
CA TYR A 253 15.99 -7.68 12.24
C TYR A 253 15.58 -6.88 13.47
N GLN A 254 16.59 -6.46 14.23
CA GLN A 254 16.44 -5.63 15.41
C GLN A 254 17.30 -4.38 15.25
N PRO A 255 16.76 -3.23 14.83
CA PRO A 255 17.51 -2.00 14.68
C PRO A 255 17.97 -1.47 16.05
N LYS A 256 19.16 -0.92 16.13
CA LYS A 256 19.68 -0.29 17.35
C LYS A 256 18.78 0.82 17.89
N LYS A 257 18.10 1.54 17.00
CA LYS A 257 17.11 2.57 17.30
C LYS A 257 16.03 2.57 16.22
N PRO A 258 14.74 2.65 16.60
CA PRO A 258 13.68 2.86 15.63
C PRO A 258 13.86 4.22 14.92
N ILE A 259 13.28 4.36 13.76
CA ILE A 259 13.25 5.65 13.06
C ILE A 259 12.47 6.67 13.90
N SER A 260 13.01 7.89 14.04
CA SER A 260 12.33 8.95 14.78
C SER A 260 11.21 9.59 13.95
N ILE A 261 10.18 10.06 14.64
CA ILE A 261 9.08 10.82 14.01
C ILE A 261 9.61 12.04 13.26
N GLU A 262 10.60 12.75 13.80
CA GLU A 262 11.24 13.88 13.11
C GLU A 262 11.84 13.48 11.76
N LYS A 263 12.57 12.34 11.72
CA LYS A 263 13.15 11.83 10.46
C LYS A 263 12.03 11.42 9.48
N MET A 264 10.96 10.79 9.96
CA MET A 264 9.81 10.47 9.12
C MET A 264 9.14 11.70 8.54
N LEU A 265 8.84 12.71 9.38
CA LEU A 265 8.25 13.98 8.94
C LEU A 265 9.11 14.65 7.85
N LYS A 266 10.44 14.59 8.02
CA LYS A 266 11.39 15.13 7.04
C LYS A 266 11.27 14.39 5.69
N ILE A 267 11.21 13.06 5.72
CA ILE A 267 11.08 12.22 4.52
C ILE A 267 9.73 12.43 3.83
N VAL A 268 8.65 12.49 4.58
CA VAL A 268 7.30 12.78 4.05
C VAL A 268 7.27 14.15 3.38
N GLY A 269 7.88 15.16 3.99
CA GLY A 269 8.03 16.47 3.37
C GLY A 269 8.90 16.46 2.11
N PHE A 270 9.96 15.64 2.05
CA PHE A 270 10.74 15.44 0.82
C PHE A 270 9.87 14.80 -0.27
N ALA A 271 9.10 13.75 0.07
CA ALA A 271 8.19 13.12 -0.86
C ALA A 271 7.19 14.13 -1.45
N ARG A 272 6.58 15.01 -0.61
CA ARG A 272 5.69 16.07 -1.09
C ARG A 272 6.39 17.07 -2.00
N ILE A 273 7.62 17.47 -1.69
CA ILE A 273 8.38 18.40 -2.53
C ILE A 273 8.72 17.75 -3.88
N ILE A 274 9.07 16.46 -3.90
CA ILE A 274 9.47 15.75 -5.12
C ILE A 274 8.25 15.41 -5.98
N PHE A 275 7.15 14.96 -5.36
CA PHE A 275 5.95 14.55 -6.09
C PHE A 275 5.00 15.71 -6.40
N GLU A 276 5.21 16.85 -5.75
CA GLU A 276 4.28 17.98 -5.82
C GLU A 276 2.83 17.52 -5.54
N ASN A 277 1.87 17.84 -6.41
CA ASN A 277 0.47 17.38 -6.28
C ASN A 277 0.11 16.25 -7.25
N GLU A 278 1.10 15.62 -7.90
CA GLU A 278 0.83 14.61 -8.94
C GLU A 278 0.49 13.23 -8.37
N ILE A 279 1.12 12.87 -7.25
CA ILE A 279 0.98 11.57 -6.59
C ILE A 279 0.45 11.77 -5.19
N ALA A 280 -0.59 11.03 -4.82
CA ALA A 280 -1.11 11.06 -3.46
C ALA A 280 -0.07 10.50 -2.47
N LEU A 281 0.08 11.17 -1.33
CA LEU A 281 1.03 10.80 -0.30
C LEU A 281 0.30 10.22 0.90
N GLN A 282 0.54 8.94 1.17
CA GLN A 282 -0.09 8.19 2.23
C GLN A 282 0.88 7.87 3.37
N VAL A 283 0.37 7.90 4.59
CA VAL A 283 1.03 7.34 5.78
C VAL A 283 0.01 6.51 6.56
N PRO A 284 0.31 5.25 6.95
CA PRO A 284 -0.59 4.44 7.73
C PRO A 284 -0.88 5.05 9.11
N PRO A 285 -2.13 5.37 9.45
CA PRO A 285 -2.45 6.13 10.65
C PRO A 285 -2.23 5.34 11.95
N ASN A 286 -2.30 4.00 11.90
CA ASN A 286 -2.02 3.13 13.04
C ASN A 286 -0.52 3.12 13.44
N LEU A 287 0.38 3.59 12.58
CA LEU A 287 1.82 3.63 12.84
C LEU A 287 2.33 5.02 13.25
N ILE A 288 1.45 6.03 13.24
CA ILE A 288 1.78 7.43 13.57
C ILE A 288 0.85 8.02 14.63
N VAL A 289 0.26 7.17 15.47
CA VAL A 289 -0.74 7.58 16.46
C VAL A 289 -0.24 8.74 17.32
N GLY A 290 -1.04 9.82 17.38
CA GLY A 290 -0.74 11.05 18.12
C GLY A 290 0.07 12.09 17.33
N PHE A 291 0.53 11.76 16.11
CA PHE A 291 1.30 12.66 15.24
C PHE A 291 0.59 12.97 13.90
N GLU A 292 -0.66 12.57 13.74
CA GLU A 292 -1.42 12.71 12.50
C GLU A 292 -1.45 14.18 12.01
N ARG A 293 -1.56 15.13 12.95
CA ARG A 293 -1.56 16.57 12.65
C ARG A 293 -0.28 17.04 11.99
N GLU A 294 0.85 16.59 12.53
CA GLU A 294 2.18 16.92 12.02
C GLU A 294 2.40 16.33 10.63
N PHE A 295 1.91 15.11 10.38
CA PHE A 295 2.00 14.48 9.06
C PHE A 295 1.10 15.17 8.03
N ILE A 296 -0.10 15.63 8.41
CA ILE A 296 -0.96 16.47 7.56
C ILE A 296 -0.23 17.78 7.19
N ASP A 297 0.46 18.41 8.14
CA ASP A 297 1.24 19.62 7.88
C ASP A 297 2.42 19.38 6.94
N MET A 298 2.94 18.15 6.90
CA MET A 298 4.00 17.71 5.98
C MET A 298 3.49 17.22 4.63
N GLY A 299 2.19 17.37 4.35
CA GLY A 299 1.62 17.13 3.03
C GLY A 299 0.99 15.75 2.83
N VAL A 300 0.78 14.98 3.91
CA VAL A 300 -0.06 13.78 3.84
C VAL A 300 -1.49 14.18 3.49
N GLU A 301 -2.09 13.46 2.54
CA GLU A 301 -3.45 13.69 2.07
C GLU A 301 -4.29 12.40 2.02
N ASP A 302 -3.68 11.27 2.41
CA ASP A 302 -4.36 9.99 2.46
C ASP A 302 -3.90 9.17 3.67
N PHE A 303 -4.83 8.55 4.36
CA PHE A 303 -4.57 7.62 5.46
C PHE A 303 -4.67 6.15 5.03
N GLY A 304 -4.91 5.89 3.75
CA GLY A 304 -4.98 4.55 3.18
C GLY A 304 -6.17 3.74 3.61
N GLY A 305 -5.98 2.43 3.57
CA GLY A 305 -7.01 1.49 3.97
C GLY A 305 -7.15 1.41 5.48
N ILE A 306 -8.36 1.61 5.99
CA ILE A 306 -8.70 1.47 7.40
C ILE A 306 -9.79 0.41 7.53
N SER A 307 -9.48 -0.70 8.22
CA SER A 307 -10.44 -1.77 8.40
C SER A 307 -11.22 -1.62 9.72
N PRO A 308 -12.55 -1.77 9.68
CA PRO A 308 -13.36 -1.79 10.89
C PRO A 308 -13.29 -3.11 11.66
N PHE A 309 -12.79 -4.21 11.08
CA PHE A 309 -12.84 -5.53 11.70
C PHE A 309 -11.64 -6.45 11.40
N THR A 310 -10.82 -6.19 10.36
CA THR A 310 -9.57 -6.94 10.15
C THR A 310 -8.39 -6.20 10.78
N ILE A 311 -7.45 -6.95 11.33
CA ILE A 311 -6.21 -6.38 11.86
C ILE A 311 -5.26 -5.97 10.73
N ASP A 312 -4.24 -5.20 11.07
CA ASP A 312 -3.04 -5.07 10.23
C ASP A 312 -2.20 -6.36 10.39
N TYR A 313 -2.18 -7.22 9.36
CA TYR A 313 -1.46 -8.49 9.41
C TYR A 313 0.07 -8.31 9.45
N ILE A 314 0.56 -7.13 9.11
CA ILE A 314 1.99 -6.80 9.16
C ILE A 314 2.35 -6.25 10.55
N ASN A 315 1.46 -5.46 11.16
CA ASN A 315 1.65 -4.81 12.45
C ASN A 315 0.44 -5.07 13.37
N PRO A 316 0.18 -6.35 13.75
CA PRO A 316 -1.03 -6.72 14.47
C PRO A 316 -1.17 -6.08 15.86
N GLU A 317 -0.06 -5.62 16.42
CA GLU A 317 0.00 -4.88 17.69
C GLU A 317 -0.50 -3.42 17.57
N ASN A 318 -0.58 -2.88 16.36
CA ASN A 318 -1.02 -1.51 16.09
C ASN A 318 -2.44 -1.49 15.53
N CYS A 319 -3.43 -1.33 16.40
CA CYS A 319 -4.83 -1.28 16.01
C CYS A 319 -5.12 -0.10 15.10
N TRP A 320 -6.05 -0.29 14.14
CA TRP A 320 -6.56 0.80 13.32
C TRP A 320 -7.25 1.86 14.20
N PRO A 321 -6.98 3.14 13.97
CA PRO A 321 -7.69 4.21 14.67
C PRO A 321 -9.16 4.24 14.24
N LYS A 322 -10.02 4.71 15.14
CA LYS A 322 -11.43 4.92 14.80
C LYS A 322 -11.55 6.07 13.79
N ILE A 323 -12.30 5.86 12.72
CA ILE A 323 -12.52 6.87 11.67
C ILE A 323 -13.05 8.19 12.26
N ASN A 324 -13.88 8.13 13.29
CA ASN A 324 -14.40 9.33 13.96
C ASN A 324 -13.31 10.14 14.67
N ASP A 325 -12.28 9.50 15.19
CA ASP A 325 -11.17 10.21 15.84
C ASP A 325 -10.28 10.89 14.79
N LEU A 326 -9.99 10.22 13.68
CA LEU A 326 -9.32 10.84 12.54
C LEU A 326 -10.12 12.01 11.96
N ARG A 327 -11.46 11.88 11.90
CA ARG A 327 -12.34 12.98 11.44
C ARG A 327 -12.23 14.20 12.32
N LYS A 328 -12.15 14.05 13.66
CA LYS A 328 -11.92 15.16 14.59
C LYS A 328 -10.57 15.82 14.35
N ILE A 329 -9.50 15.01 14.23
CA ILE A 329 -8.14 15.49 13.95
C ILE A 329 -8.10 16.30 12.65
N CYS A 330 -8.69 15.77 11.57
CA CYS A 330 -8.77 16.49 10.29
C CYS A 330 -9.54 17.81 10.43
N LYS A 331 -10.70 17.79 11.11
CA LYS A 331 -11.53 19.00 11.32
C LYS A 331 -10.78 20.08 12.11
N GLU A 332 -10.04 19.72 13.15
CA GLU A 332 -9.21 20.66 13.93
C GLU A 332 -8.12 21.34 13.08
N LYS A 333 -7.66 20.66 12.04
CA LYS A 333 -6.71 21.20 11.05
C LYS A 333 -7.38 21.92 9.87
N GLY A 334 -8.71 22.02 9.87
CA GLY A 334 -9.48 22.64 8.78
C GLY A 334 -9.69 21.75 7.56
N TYR A 335 -9.51 20.42 7.71
CA TYR A 335 -9.71 19.44 6.66
C TYR A 335 -10.99 18.63 6.85
N ILE A 336 -11.51 18.10 5.75
CA ILE A 336 -12.58 17.11 5.71
C ILE A 336 -11.96 15.73 5.49
N LEU A 337 -12.27 14.75 6.34
CA LEU A 337 -11.93 13.36 6.09
C LEU A 337 -12.99 12.73 5.20
N LYS A 338 -12.61 12.30 3.99
CA LYS A 338 -13.50 11.74 2.96
C LYS A 338 -13.15 10.30 2.65
N GLU A 339 -14.16 9.44 2.60
CA GLU A 339 -13.99 8.07 2.11
C GLU A 339 -13.77 8.08 0.58
N ARG A 340 -12.82 7.26 0.10
CA ARG A 340 -12.55 7.02 -1.31
C ARG A 340 -12.65 5.54 -1.66
N LEU A 341 -12.77 5.25 -2.93
CA LEU A 341 -12.60 3.91 -3.49
C LEU A 341 -11.10 3.53 -3.59
N PRO A 342 -10.74 2.24 -3.79
CA PRO A 342 -9.34 1.81 -3.98
C PRO A 342 -8.70 2.37 -5.26
N ILE A 343 -9.47 2.98 -6.13
CA ILE A 343 -9.02 3.71 -7.33
C ILE A 343 -9.34 5.20 -7.17
N TYR A 344 -8.37 6.07 -7.42
CA TYR A 344 -8.59 7.52 -7.39
C TYR A 344 -9.39 7.98 -8.60
N SER A 345 -10.29 8.95 -8.39
CA SER A 345 -11.23 9.43 -9.42
C SER A 345 -10.56 9.81 -10.75
N LYS A 346 -9.37 10.39 -10.71
CA LYS A 346 -8.61 10.75 -11.91
C LYS A 346 -8.28 9.55 -12.82
N PHE A 347 -8.20 8.33 -12.27
CA PHE A 347 -7.93 7.11 -13.04
C PHE A 347 -9.18 6.43 -13.56
N ILE A 348 -10.35 6.70 -12.99
CA ILE A 348 -11.63 6.14 -13.46
C ILE A 348 -11.96 6.67 -14.87
N SER A 349 -11.74 7.97 -15.09
CA SER A 349 -11.99 8.63 -16.38
C SER A 349 -10.81 8.55 -17.36
N LYS A 350 -9.61 8.22 -16.88
CA LYS A 350 -8.40 8.15 -17.71
C LYS A 350 -8.45 6.93 -18.62
N GLU A 351 -8.28 7.15 -19.92
CA GLU A 351 -8.42 6.12 -20.95
C GLU A 351 -7.49 4.92 -20.71
N GLY A 352 -8.08 3.72 -20.67
CA GLY A 352 -7.39 2.45 -20.53
C GLY A 352 -6.95 2.11 -19.10
N PHE A 353 -7.17 2.98 -18.10
CA PHE A 353 -6.79 2.71 -16.70
C PHE A 353 -7.83 1.91 -15.93
N CYS A 354 -9.10 2.15 -16.16
CA CYS A 354 -10.20 1.43 -15.52
C CYS A 354 -10.90 0.52 -16.54
N SER A 355 -11.04 -0.78 -16.25
CA SER A 355 -11.76 -1.70 -17.12
C SER A 355 -13.27 -1.41 -17.10
N GLU A 356 -13.99 -1.77 -18.17
CA GLU A 356 -15.42 -1.54 -18.24
C GLU A 356 -16.21 -2.29 -17.16
N ASN A 357 -15.75 -3.47 -16.77
CA ASN A 357 -16.34 -4.21 -15.65
C ASN A 357 -16.21 -3.43 -14.32
N ILE A 358 -15.02 -2.93 -14.02
CA ILE A 358 -14.79 -2.12 -12.82
C ILE A 358 -15.62 -0.83 -12.85
N LYS A 359 -15.72 -0.16 -14.00
CA LYS A 359 -16.57 1.04 -14.15
C LYS A 359 -18.03 0.78 -13.83
N LYS A 360 -18.57 -0.37 -14.30
CA LYS A 360 -19.95 -0.78 -13.98
C LYS A 360 -20.15 -0.98 -12.48
N VAL A 361 -19.21 -1.63 -11.80
CA VAL A 361 -19.26 -1.82 -10.34
C VAL A 361 -19.22 -0.47 -9.62
N ILE A 362 -18.30 0.43 -10.00
CA ILE A 362 -18.22 1.79 -9.43
C ILE A 362 -19.51 2.57 -9.62
N TYR A 363 -20.10 2.49 -10.82
CA TYR A 363 -21.39 3.14 -11.10
C TYR A 363 -22.50 2.63 -10.17
N ASN A 364 -22.58 1.32 -9.97
CA ASN A 364 -23.56 0.70 -9.09
C ASN A 364 -23.36 1.09 -7.61
N ILE A 365 -22.11 1.15 -7.13
CA ILE A 365 -21.78 1.64 -5.78
C ILE A 365 -22.29 3.08 -5.60
N ASN A 366 -22.04 3.95 -6.55
CA ASN A 366 -22.46 5.37 -6.48
C ASN A 366 -23.98 5.53 -6.52
N LEU A 367 -24.72 4.64 -7.22
CA LEU A 367 -26.18 4.64 -7.18
C LEU A 367 -26.71 4.24 -5.81
N ASP A 368 -26.20 3.14 -5.23
CA ASP A 368 -26.62 2.67 -3.92
C ASP A 368 -26.38 3.75 -2.82
N ASP A 369 -25.23 4.41 -2.86
CA ASP A 369 -24.90 5.47 -1.90
C ASP A 369 -25.83 6.71 -2.05
N LYS A 370 -26.34 7.02 -3.24
CA LYS A 370 -27.34 8.06 -3.46
C LYS A 370 -28.72 7.70 -2.92
N TYR A 371 -29.13 6.43 -3.03
CA TYR A 371 -30.43 5.96 -2.53
C TYR A 371 -30.42 5.66 -1.03
N SER A 372 -29.28 5.37 -0.43
CA SER A 372 -29.15 5.19 1.03
C SER A 372 -29.11 6.49 1.83
N ALA A 373 -28.94 7.64 1.15
CA ALA A 373 -28.93 8.97 1.74
C ALA A 373 -30.32 9.68 1.70
N LEU A 374 -31.34 9.03 1.14
CA LEU A 374 -32.75 9.44 1.16
C LEU A 374 -33.51 8.68 2.24
#